data_10f50cc632718075afdaa619ce665242
#
_entry.id   10f50cc632718075afdaa619ce665242
#
_cell.length_a   1.000
_cell.length_b   1.000
_cell.length_c   1.000
_cell.angle_alpha   90.00
_cell.angle_beta   90.00
_cell.angle_gamma   90.00
#
_symmetry.space_group_name_H-M   'P 1'
#
loop_
_entity.id
_entity.type
_entity.pdbx_description
1 polymer ?
#
loop_
_entity_poly.entity_id
_entity_poly.type
_entity_poly.pdbx_seq_one_letter_code
_entity_poly.pdbx_strand_id
1 'polypeptide(L)'
;KIDDGSKRRMKRGLVKLNQNRDQVINWIKEQKDNKNYFVEQMNEVSEEYYVMIRIEDNNDVLYVNKSGGIGQLDPLKDADKYVVNINEKFTLTTENPLNLVLMKLFEFFRYYHITFLEVNPLAVTKNGFIPLDFAVLIDDCSFYLFDQEDKKLLEMEYFNNNNHEAEAYIHNLDLQTGGSLKFKMLNPKGTIWTMVAGGG
;
A
#
# COMPACT_ATOMS: atom_id res chain seq x y z
N LYS A 1 -8.20 -7.40 -12.15
CA LYS A 1 -8.54 -6.01 -11.74
C LYS A 1 -7.68 -5.02 -12.50
N ILE A 2 -8.21 -3.83 -12.78
CA ILE A 2 -7.44 -2.73 -13.36
C ILE A 2 -6.51 -2.18 -12.27
N ASP A 3 -5.25 -1.96 -12.62
CA ASP A 3 -4.24 -1.39 -11.75
C ASP A 3 -4.07 0.11 -12.06
N ASP A 4 -4.89 0.92 -11.40
CA ASP A 4 -4.92 2.38 -11.56
C ASP A 4 -4.72 3.15 -10.25
N GLY A 5 -4.31 2.44 -9.18
CA GLY A 5 -4.13 3.03 -7.84
C GLY A 5 -5.42 3.52 -7.16
N SER A 6 -6.57 3.41 -7.83
CA SER A 6 -7.83 3.94 -7.30
C SER A 6 -8.46 3.04 -6.25
N LYS A 7 -9.11 3.66 -5.26
CA LYS A 7 -9.91 2.95 -4.24
C LYS A 7 -11.29 2.55 -4.78
N ARG A 8 -11.93 1.58 -4.12
CA ARG A 8 -13.29 1.08 -4.43
C ARG A 8 -13.45 0.52 -5.85
N ARG A 9 -12.40 -0.11 -6.40
CA ARG A 9 -12.38 -0.66 -7.76
C ARG A 9 -13.55 -1.59 -8.07
N MET A 10 -13.94 -2.46 -7.13
CA MET A 10 -15.11 -3.35 -7.30
C MET A 10 -16.40 -2.56 -7.54
N LYS A 11 -16.70 -1.54 -6.74
CA LYS A 11 -17.89 -0.70 -6.88
C LYS A 11 -17.91 0.10 -8.20
N ARG A 12 -16.75 0.32 -8.80
CA ARG A 12 -16.58 1.02 -10.08
C ARG A 12 -16.57 0.08 -11.29
N GLY A 13 -16.76 -1.22 -11.10
CA GLY A 13 -16.74 -2.21 -12.18
C GLY A 13 -15.35 -2.51 -12.73
N LEU A 14 -14.28 -2.10 -12.02
CA LEU A 14 -12.88 -2.27 -12.43
C LEU A 14 -12.27 -3.61 -11.97
N VAL A 15 -13.09 -4.51 -11.44
CA VAL A 15 -12.71 -5.86 -11.02
C VAL A 15 -13.70 -6.85 -11.63
N LYS A 16 -13.17 -7.92 -12.21
CA LYS A 16 -13.94 -9.08 -12.67
C LYS A 16 -13.50 -10.30 -11.86
N LEU A 17 -14.46 -11.04 -11.33
CA LEU A 17 -14.25 -12.26 -10.57
C LEU A 17 -14.74 -13.47 -11.37
N ASN A 18 -14.23 -14.66 -11.06
CA ASN A 18 -14.66 -15.94 -11.65
C ASN A 18 -14.64 -15.94 -13.18
N GLN A 19 -13.61 -15.34 -13.78
CA GLN A 19 -13.45 -15.30 -15.22
C GLN A 19 -12.49 -16.41 -15.68
N ASN A 20 -12.83 -17.10 -16.78
CA ASN A 20 -11.87 -17.94 -17.47
C ASN A 20 -10.93 -17.09 -18.35
N ARG A 21 -9.89 -17.73 -18.92
CA ARG A 21 -8.87 -17.04 -19.72
C ARG A 21 -9.45 -16.20 -20.86
N ASP A 22 -10.41 -16.74 -21.60
CA ASP A 22 -10.96 -16.05 -22.78
C ASP A 22 -11.81 -14.86 -22.37
N GLN A 23 -12.55 -14.99 -21.28
CA GLN A 23 -13.32 -13.88 -20.70
C GLN A 23 -12.40 -12.75 -20.21
N VAL A 24 -11.26 -13.08 -19.59
CA VAL A 24 -10.27 -12.07 -19.17
C VAL A 24 -9.71 -11.35 -20.39
N ILE A 25 -9.29 -12.10 -21.43
CA ILE A 25 -8.74 -11.52 -22.66
C ILE A 25 -9.76 -10.61 -23.34
N ASN A 26 -11.00 -11.01 -23.44
CA ASN A 26 -12.06 -10.21 -24.07
C ASN A 26 -12.32 -8.95 -23.26
N TRP A 27 -12.40 -9.05 -21.93
CA TRP A 27 -12.58 -7.88 -21.07
C TRP A 27 -11.43 -6.86 -21.19
N ILE A 28 -10.18 -7.33 -21.28
CA ILE A 28 -9.02 -6.45 -21.51
C ILE A 28 -9.12 -5.75 -22.86
N LYS A 29 -9.51 -6.47 -23.92
CA LYS A 29 -9.67 -5.89 -25.26
C LYS A 29 -10.78 -4.85 -25.36
N GLU A 30 -11.82 -4.97 -24.53
CA GLU A 30 -12.94 -4.01 -24.46
C GLU A 30 -12.53 -2.68 -23.81
N GLN A 31 -11.43 -2.67 -23.02
CA GLN A 31 -10.93 -1.45 -22.42
C GLN A 31 -10.22 -0.62 -23.47
N LYS A 32 -10.67 0.60 -23.70
CA LYS A 32 -10.15 1.50 -24.75
C LYS A 32 -8.80 2.16 -24.41
N ASP A 33 -8.40 2.12 -23.14
CA ASP A 33 -7.21 2.79 -22.64
C ASP A 33 -6.09 1.78 -22.39
N ASN A 34 -4.84 2.17 -22.60
CA ASN A 34 -3.66 1.40 -22.17
C ASN A 34 -3.58 1.42 -20.64
N LYS A 35 -4.19 0.44 -20.01
CA LYS A 35 -4.20 0.26 -18.56
C LYS A 35 -3.37 -0.94 -18.15
N ASN A 36 -2.79 -0.88 -16.99
CA ASN A 36 -2.19 -2.04 -16.35
C ASN A 36 -3.28 -2.90 -15.73
N TYR A 37 -3.06 -4.21 -15.74
CA TYR A 37 -4.00 -5.18 -15.20
C TYR A 37 -3.30 -6.12 -14.24
N PHE A 38 -3.93 -6.33 -13.10
CA PHE A 38 -3.52 -7.36 -12.17
C PHE A 38 -4.43 -8.59 -12.34
N VAL A 39 -3.84 -9.71 -12.77
CA VAL A 39 -4.54 -11.00 -12.98
C VAL A 39 -4.01 -12.00 -11.98
N GLU A 40 -4.89 -12.55 -11.17
CA GLU A 40 -4.56 -13.52 -10.13
C GLU A 40 -5.52 -14.71 -10.14
N GLN A 41 -5.06 -15.83 -9.63
CA GLN A 41 -5.90 -17.01 -9.47
C GLN A 41 -6.98 -16.72 -8.41
N MET A 42 -8.21 -17.13 -8.72
CA MET A 42 -9.30 -17.05 -7.75
C MET A 42 -9.08 -18.08 -6.63
N ASN A 43 -9.12 -17.62 -5.40
CA ASN A 43 -9.01 -18.46 -4.21
C ASN A 43 -10.39 -18.65 -3.57
N GLU A 44 -10.63 -19.84 -3.01
CA GLU A 44 -11.76 -20.07 -2.13
C GLU A 44 -11.45 -19.47 -0.76
N VAL A 45 -12.25 -18.51 -0.34
CA VAL A 45 -12.09 -17.75 0.90
C VAL A 45 -13.12 -18.22 1.92
N SER A 46 -12.66 -18.60 3.13
CA SER A 46 -13.54 -18.99 4.24
C SER A 46 -13.84 -17.83 5.17
N GLU A 47 -12.86 -16.97 5.42
CA GLU A 47 -12.97 -15.81 6.31
C GLU A 47 -12.14 -14.65 5.75
N GLU A 48 -12.51 -13.43 6.10
CA GLU A 48 -11.81 -12.22 5.69
C GLU A 48 -11.53 -11.34 6.91
N TYR A 49 -10.28 -10.87 7.03
CA TYR A 49 -9.86 -9.93 8.06
C TYR A 49 -9.50 -8.60 7.43
N TYR A 50 -9.78 -7.53 8.14
CA TYR A 50 -9.19 -6.22 7.92
C TYR A 50 -7.97 -6.07 8.82
N VAL A 51 -6.84 -5.67 8.26
CA VAL A 51 -5.62 -5.41 9.02
C VAL A 51 -5.08 -4.04 8.60
N MET A 52 -4.79 -3.19 9.57
CA MET A 52 -4.15 -1.90 9.32
C MET A 52 -3.05 -1.67 10.35
N ILE A 53 -1.90 -1.19 9.88
CA ILE A 53 -0.81 -0.73 10.73
C ILE A 53 -0.49 0.71 10.34
N ARG A 54 -0.40 1.59 11.31
CA ARG A 54 -0.01 2.98 11.09
C ARG A 54 0.73 3.55 12.29
N ILE A 55 1.44 4.64 12.07
CA ILE A 55 2.08 5.40 13.13
C ILE A 55 1.03 6.32 13.77
N GLU A 56 0.91 6.26 15.10
CA GLU A 56 0.11 7.18 15.91
C GLU A 56 1.00 7.73 17.02
N ASP A 57 1.22 9.04 17.02
CA ASP A 57 2.18 9.69 17.90
C ASP A 57 3.57 9.03 17.81
N ASN A 58 4.07 8.45 18.88
CA ASN A 58 5.36 7.76 18.91
C ASN A 58 5.19 6.23 18.96
N ASN A 59 4.08 5.69 18.48
CA ASN A 59 3.79 4.26 18.52
C ASN A 59 3.39 3.74 17.15
N ASP A 60 3.72 2.50 16.89
CA ASP A 60 3.13 1.73 15.81
C ASP A 60 1.84 1.09 16.31
N VAL A 61 0.75 1.30 15.60
CA VAL A 61 -0.55 0.81 16.03
C VAL A 61 -1.11 -0.14 14.99
N LEU A 62 -1.35 -1.38 15.42
CA LEU A 62 -2.00 -2.41 14.64
C LEU A 62 -3.49 -2.49 14.98
N TYR A 63 -4.32 -2.46 13.97
CA TYR A 63 -5.77 -2.71 14.04
C TYR A 63 -6.11 -3.99 13.29
N VAL A 64 -6.93 -4.83 13.92
CA VAL A 64 -7.43 -6.08 13.33
C VAL A 64 -8.93 -6.19 13.52
N ASN A 65 -9.65 -6.45 12.44
CA ASN A 65 -11.09 -6.71 12.51
C ASN A 65 -11.43 -7.99 11.74
N LYS A 66 -12.35 -8.81 12.29
CA LYS A 66 -12.83 -10.04 11.65
C LYS A 66 -13.73 -9.81 10.43
N SER A 67 -14.00 -8.57 10.11
CA SER A 67 -14.83 -8.21 8.97
C SER A 67 -13.98 -7.45 7.95
N GLY A 68 -13.24 -8.18 7.12
CA GLY A 68 -12.56 -7.64 5.95
C GLY A 68 -13.48 -7.54 4.73
N GLY A 69 -13.00 -6.92 3.66
CA GLY A 69 -13.66 -6.92 2.35
C GLY A 69 -14.65 -5.77 2.10
N ILE A 70 -15.52 -6.00 1.12
CA ILE A 70 -16.37 -4.97 0.53
C ILE A 70 -17.63 -4.78 1.37
N GLY A 71 -17.84 -3.59 1.91
CA GLY A 71 -19.14 -3.23 2.52
C GLY A 71 -19.05 -2.65 3.92
N GLN A 72 -17.94 -2.73 4.59
CA GLN A 72 -17.77 -2.05 5.88
C GLN A 72 -17.71 -0.52 5.70
N LEU A 73 -18.55 0.17 6.47
CA LEU A 73 -18.56 1.64 6.50
C LEU A 73 -17.39 2.18 7.34
N ASP A 74 -17.05 1.50 8.41
CA ASP A 74 -15.96 1.85 9.32
C ASP A 74 -15.27 0.57 9.84
N PRO A 75 -14.20 0.12 9.18
CA PRO A 75 -13.49 -1.10 9.58
C PRO A 75 -12.74 -0.97 10.92
N LEU A 76 -12.56 0.24 11.44
CA LEU A 76 -11.90 0.49 12.72
C LEU A 76 -12.85 0.47 13.90
N LYS A 77 -14.14 0.59 13.64
CA LYS A 77 -15.15 0.51 14.67
C LYS A 77 -15.10 -0.79 15.37
N ASP A 78 -14.93 -1.45 16.08
CA ASP A 78 -14.88 -2.80 16.67
C ASP A 78 -13.59 -3.59 16.33
N ALA A 79 -12.53 -2.90 15.89
CA ALA A 79 -11.25 -3.52 15.65
C ALA A 79 -10.48 -3.73 16.98
N ASP A 80 -9.82 -4.88 17.11
CA ASP A 80 -8.80 -5.06 18.13
C ASP A 80 -7.65 -4.12 17.87
N LYS A 81 -7.20 -3.37 18.89
CA LYS A 81 -6.13 -2.38 18.79
C LYS A 81 -4.94 -2.81 19.64
N TYR A 82 -3.76 -2.88 18.99
CA TYR A 82 -2.47 -3.15 19.63
C TYR A 82 -1.58 -1.92 19.46
N VAL A 83 -1.14 -1.33 20.58
CA VAL A 83 -0.23 -0.18 20.60
C VAL A 83 1.14 -0.67 21.01
N VAL A 84 2.14 -0.41 20.16
CA VAL A 84 3.50 -0.90 20.32
C VAL A 84 4.46 0.27 20.23
N ASN A 85 5.26 0.50 21.29
CA ASN A 85 6.29 1.53 21.25
C ASN A 85 7.34 1.19 20.16
N ILE A 86 7.88 2.20 19.49
CA ILE A 86 8.85 2.01 18.40
C ILE A 86 10.10 1.23 18.84
N ASN A 87 10.45 1.28 20.11
CA ASN A 87 11.60 0.57 20.69
C ASN A 87 11.26 -0.84 21.19
N GLU A 88 10.00 -1.25 21.13
CA GLU A 88 9.54 -2.54 21.61
C GLU A 88 9.32 -3.51 20.45
N LYS A 89 9.58 -4.80 20.70
CA LYS A 89 9.25 -5.86 19.76
C LYS A 89 7.77 -6.21 19.89
N PHE A 90 7.06 -6.28 18.75
CA PHE A 90 5.69 -6.79 18.72
C PHE A 90 5.69 -8.31 18.81
N THR A 91 5.00 -8.85 19.81
CA THR A 91 4.88 -10.28 20.03
C THR A 91 3.45 -10.65 20.43
N LEU A 92 2.94 -11.70 19.81
CA LEU A 92 1.66 -12.34 20.14
C LEU A 92 1.88 -13.82 20.44
N THR A 93 0.90 -14.46 21.06
CA THR A 93 0.94 -15.93 21.26
C THR A 93 0.92 -16.64 19.91
N THR A 94 1.73 -17.70 19.76
CA THR A 94 1.89 -18.41 18.50
C THR A 94 0.85 -19.52 18.28
N GLU A 95 -0.04 -19.74 19.21
CA GLU A 95 -1.11 -20.75 19.13
C GLU A 95 -2.13 -20.43 18.03
N ASN A 96 -2.36 -19.16 17.76
CA ASN A 96 -3.26 -18.72 16.70
C ASN A 96 -2.46 -18.42 15.43
N PRO A 97 -2.71 -19.11 14.29
CA PRO A 97 -2.01 -18.87 13.03
C PRO A 97 -2.13 -17.42 12.52
N LEU A 98 -3.23 -16.73 12.81
CA LEU A 98 -3.39 -15.32 12.48
C LEU A 98 -2.31 -14.46 13.15
N ASN A 99 -1.98 -14.75 14.42
CA ASN A 99 -0.98 -13.99 15.17
C ASN A 99 0.41 -14.06 14.51
N LEU A 100 0.77 -15.21 13.93
CA LEU A 100 2.02 -15.35 13.18
C LEU A 100 2.05 -14.44 11.93
N VAL A 101 0.92 -14.34 11.24
CA VAL A 101 0.79 -13.46 10.08
C VAL A 101 0.85 -11.99 10.50
N LEU A 102 0.16 -11.62 11.58
CA LEU A 102 0.18 -10.25 12.11
C LEU A 102 1.59 -9.83 12.54
N MET A 103 2.34 -10.71 13.21
CA MET A 103 3.73 -10.44 13.58
C MET A 103 4.61 -10.23 12.34
N LYS A 104 4.45 -11.05 11.29
CA LYS A 104 5.20 -10.87 10.03
C LYS A 104 4.83 -9.58 9.31
N LEU A 105 3.56 -9.21 9.27
CA LEU A 105 3.12 -7.93 8.68
C LEU A 105 3.70 -6.75 9.46
N PHE A 106 3.80 -6.88 10.78
CA PHE A 106 4.39 -5.85 11.63
C PHE A 106 5.91 -5.73 11.43
N GLU A 107 6.62 -6.85 11.30
CA GLU A 107 8.04 -6.87 10.95
C GLU A 107 8.28 -6.26 9.57
N PHE A 108 7.44 -6.60 8.59
CA PHE A 108 7.47 -6.01 7.24
C PHE A 108 7.24 -4.49 7.29
N PHE A 109 6.24 -4.03 8.05
CA PHE A 109 5.95 -2.62 8.25
C PHE A 109 7.18 -1.83 8.74
N ARG A 110 7.87 -2.35 9.74
CA ARG A 110 9.07 -1.73 10.31
C ARG A 110 10.28 -1.82 9.39
N TYR A 111 10.51 -2.97 8.79
CA TYR A 111 11.68 -3.20 7.92
C TYR A 111 11.68 -2.25 6.71
N TYR A 112 10.53 -2.05 6.10
CA TYR A 112 10.40 -1.16 4.94
C TYR A 112 10.03 0.30 5.30
N HIS A 113 10.18 0.70 6.56
CA HIS A 113 9.87 2.06 7.00
C HIS A 113 8.49 2.55 6.52
N ILE A 114 7.52 1.68 6.59
CA ILE A 114 6.15 1.96 6.17
C ILE A 114 5.50 2.86 7.22
N THR A 115 4.79 3.90 6.78
CA THR A 115 4.04 4.80 7.66
C THR A 115 2.57 4.45 7.75
N PHE A 116 2.08 3.74 6.73
CA PHE A 116 0.71 3.23 6.66
C PHE A 116 0.69 1.94 5.84
N LEU A 117 0.09 0.89 6.38
CA LEU A 117 -0.16 -0.38 5.72
C LEU A 117 -1.61 -0.78 5.97
N GLU A 118 -2.34 -1.10 4.92
CA GLU A 118 -3.71 -1.64 4.98
C GLU A 118 -3.77 -2.92 4.15
N VAL A 119 -4.28 -3.99 4.72
CA VAL A 119 -4.61 -5.23 4.04
C VAL A 119 -6.12 -5.43 4.13
N ASN A 120 -6.81 -5.35 2.99
CA ASN A 120 -8.25 -5.41 2.96
C ASN A 120 -8.81 -6.08 1.68
N PRO A 121 -9.11 -7.40 1.77
CA PRO A 121 -9.01 -8.26 2.94
C PRO A 121 -7.70 -9.05 3.04
N LEU A 122 -7.37 -9.48 4.26
CA LEU A 122 -6.51 -10.63 4.52
C LEU A 122 -7.41 -11.87 4.55
N ALA A 123 -7.38 -12.67 3.50
CA ALA A 123 -8.26 -13.80 3.31
C ALA A 123 -7.71 -15.08 3.92
N VAL A 124 -8.58 -15.87 4.57
CA VAL A 124 -8.28 -17.22 5.01
C VAL A 124 -8.66 -18.21 3.92
N THR A 125 -7.73 -19.03 3.53
CA THR A 125 -7.91 -20.08 2.52
C THR A 125 -7.49 -21.44 3.09
N LYS A 126 -7.77 -22.52 2.36
CA LYS A 126 -7.28 -23.85 2.73
C LYS A 126 -5.75 -23.96 2.79
N ASN A 127 -5.03 -23.06 2.13
CA ASN A 127 -3.57 -23.03 2.10
C ASN A 127 -2.97 -22.00 3.09
N GLY A 128 -3.77 -21.37 3.92
CA GLY A 128 -3.36 -20.35 4.87
C GLY A 128 -3.88 -18.95 4.52
N PHE A 129 -3.22 -17.92 5.01
CA PHE A 129 -3.61 -16.54 4.84
C PHE A 129 -3.03 -15.95 3.55
N ILE A 130 -3.86 -15.24 2.79
CA ILE A 130 -3.48 -14.56 1.55
C ILE A 130 -3.98 -13.11 1.60
N PRO A 131 -3.10 -12.12 1.48
CA PRO A 131 -3.52 -10.73 1.31
C PRO A 131 -4.03 -10.54 -0.13
N LEU A 132 -5.29 -10.10 -0.28
CA LEU A 132 -5.90 -9.89 -1.58
C LEU A 132 -5.79 -8.45 -2.10
N ASP A 133 -5.63 -7.50 -1.20
CA ASP A 133 -5.37 -6.10 -1.56
C ASP A 133 -4.51 -5.43 -0.50
N PHE A 134 -3.49 -4.69 -0.97
CA PHE A 134 -2.60 -3.92 -0.14
C PHE A 134 -2.71 -2.44 -0.48
N ALA A 135 -2.66 -1.59 0.55
CA ALA A 135 -2.34 -0.18 0.39
C ALA A 135 -1.17 0.15 1.33
N VAL A 136 -0.11 0.70 0.79
CA VAL A 136 1.13 0.97 1.53
C VAL A 136 1.61 2.38 1.25
N LEU A 137 2.04 3.09 2.30
CA LEU A 137 2.79 4.34 2.20
C LEU A 137 4.14 4.12 2.86
N ILE A 138 5.20 4.31 2.11
CA ILE A 138 6.59 4.20 2.57
C ILE A 138 7.11 5.62 2.79
N ASP A 139 7.94 5.80 3.80
CA ASP A 139 8.61 7.08 4.05
C ASP A 139 9.71 7.30 2.99
N ASP A 140 9.51 8.30 2.13
CA ASP A 140 10.49 8.66 1.10
C ASP A 140 11.88 9.00 1.69
N CYS A 141 11.92 9.51 2.92
CA CYS A 141 13.17 9.81 3.61
C CYS A 141 13.98 8.56 3.98
N SER A 142 13.35 7.39 4.03
CA SER A 142 14.01 6.11 4.33
C SER A 142 14.63 5.42 3.11
N PHE A 143 14.38 5.94 1.91
CA PHE A 143 14.79 5.28 0.66
C PHE A 143 16.29 4.92 0.59
N TYR A 144 17.15 5.71 1.19
CA TYR A 144 18.61 5.44 1.21
C TYR A 144 18.99 4.21 2.05
N LEU A 145 18.12 3.75 2.96
CA LEU A 145 18.35 2.60 3.84
C LEU A 145 18.13 1.25 3.13
N PHE A 146 17.39 1.24 2.03
CA PHE A 146 17.08 0.02 1.30
C PHE A 146 18.27 -0.51 0.51
N ASP A 147 18.31 -1.82 0.31
CA ASP A 147 19.29 -2.43 -0.56
C ASP A 147 19.01 -2.13 -2.06
N GLN A 148 19.93 -2.58 -2.93
CA GLN A 148 19.81 -2.27 -4.37
C GLN A 148 18.64 -2.97 -5.07
N GLU A 149 18.22 -4.13 -4.58
CA GLU A 149 17.09 -4.87 -5.15
C GLU A 149 15.77 -4.21 -4.75
N ASP A 150 15.62 -3.88 -3.48
CA ASP A 150 14.47 -3.16 -2.95
C ASP A 150 14.34 -1.77 -3.59
N LYS A 151 15.46 -1.04 -3.77
CA LYS A 151 15.47 0.25 -4.47
C LYS A 151 14.92 0.15 -5.89
N LYS A 152 15.34 -0.86 -6.65
CA LYS A 152 14.82 -1.06 -8.03
C LYS A 152 13.32 -1.30 -8.05
N LEU A 153 12.79 -2.10 -7.10
CA LEU A 153 11.36 -2.35 -7.01
C LEU A 153 10.58 -1.08 -6.69
N LEU A 154 11.06 -0.30 -5.72
CA LEU A 154 10.43 0.94 -5.29
C LEU A 154 10.52 2.04 -6.37
N GLU A 155 11.65 2.14 -7.08
CA GLU A 155 11.82 3.06 -8.20
C GLU A 155 10.83 2.77 -9.34
N MET A 156 10.60 1.50 -9.68
CA MET A 156 9.64 1.13 -10.73
C MET A 156 8.23 1.64 -10.44
N GLU A 157 7.81 1.58 -9.18
CA GLU A 157 6.51 2.10 -8.74
C GLU A 157 6.49 3.64 -8.67
N TYR A 158 7.57 4.25 -8.20
CA TYR A 158 7.70 5.71 -8.06
C TYR A 158 7.63 6.43 -9.41
N PHE A 159 8.29 5.90 -10.44
CA PHE A 159 8.29 6.50 -11.79
C PHE A 159 7.01 6.23 -12.59
N ASN A 160 6.23 5.22 -12.23
CA ASN A 160 4.92 4.97 -12.84
C ASN A 160 3.80 5.89 -12.31
N ASN A 161 4.00 6.57 -11.21
CA ASN A 161 3.10 7.60 -10.74
C ASN A 161 3.34 8.89 -11.54
N ASN A 162 2.30 9.46 -12.13
CA ASN A 162 2.30 10.69 -12.92
C ASN A 162 2.92 11.86 -12.13
N ASN A 163 4.24 11.90 -12.07
CA ASN A 163 4.94 13.05 -11.52
C ASN A 163 4.68 14.25 -12.43
N HIS A 164 4.28 15.36 -11.86
CA HIS A 164 4.08 16.59 -12.60
C HIS A 164 5.39 16.99 -13.29
N GLU A 165 5.32 17.52 -14.51
CA GLU A 165 6.52 17.91 -15.30
C GLU A 165 7.50 18.77 -14.50
N ALA A 166 6.99 19.64 -13.64
CA ALA A 166 7.82 20.45 -12.75
C ALA A 166 8.57 19.63 -11.69
N GLU A 167 7.98 18.55 -11.16
CA GLU A 167 8.67 17.64 -10.23
C GLU A 167 9.84 16.94 -10.95
N ALA A 168 9.61 16.43 -12.16
CA ALA A 168 10.64 15.79 -12.96
C ALA A 168 11.76 16.77 -13.32
N TYR A 169 11.42 18.01 -13.68
CA TYR A 169 12.40 19.06 -13.99
C TYR A 169 13.29 19.39 -12.77
N ILE A 170 12.70 19.60 -11.59
CA ILE A 170 13.47 19.91 -10.37
C ILE A 170 14.32 18.72 -9.95
N HIS A 171 13.80 17.49 -10.07
CA HIS A 171 14.60 16.29 -9.80
C HIS A 171 15.85 16.21 -10.69
N ASN A 172 15.72 16.50 -11.98
CA ASN A 172 16.86 16.54 -12.90
C ASN A 172 17.86 17.64 -12.54
N LEU A 173 17.40 18.82 -12.11
CA LEU A 173 18.28 19.88 -11.62
C LEU A 173 19.02 19.46 -10.33
N ASP A 174 18.35 18.79 -9.40
CA ASP A 174 18.96 18.26 -8.18
C ASP A 174 20.13 17.31 -8.50
N LEU A 175 19.93 16.40 -9.46
CA LEU A 175 20.98 15.48 -9.92
C LEU A 175 22.17 16.19 -10.59
N GLN A 176 21.94 17.30 -11.29
CA GLN A 176 22.96 18.01 -12.05
C GLN A 176 23.78 18.99 -11.19
N THR A 177 23.15 19.59 -10.19
CA THR A 177 23.74 20.73 -9.47
C THR A 177 24.38 20.35 -8.14
N GLY A 178 24.08 19.13 -7.62
CA GLY A 178 24.49 18.72 -6.27
C GLY A 178 23.85 19.57 -5.15
N GLY A 179 22.93 20.45 -5.50
CA GLY A 179 22.09 21.19 -4.55
C GLY A 179 20.95 20.29 -4.05
N SER A 180 20.52 20.48 -2.81
CA SER A 180 19.35 19.74 -2.33
C SER A 180 18.07 20.43 -2.80
N LEU A 181 17.66 20.16 -4.03
CA LEU A 181 16.45 20.72 -4.63
C LEU A 181 15.33 19.69 -4.60
N LYS A 182 14.25 19.98 -3.90
CA LYS A 182 13.06 19.12 -3.84
C LYS A 182 11.83 19.94 -4.21
N PHE A 183 10.96 19.35 -5.01
CA PHE A 183 9.67 19.95 -5.34
C PHE A 183 8.59 18.87 -5.29
N LYS A 184 7.49 19.14 -4.60
CA LYS A 184 6.35 18.24 -4.53
C LYS A 184 5.06 19.02 -4.75
N MET A 185 4.26 18.59 -5.70
CA MET A 185 2.95 19.15 -5.98
C MET A 185 1.87 18.32 -5.30
N LEU A 186 1.42 18.76 -4.13
CA LEU A 186 0.40 18.07 -3.35
C LEU A 186 -1.00 18.22 -3.96
N ASN A 187 -1.27 19.39 -4.56
CA ASN A 187 -2.54 19.67 -5.21
C ASN A 187 -2.32 20.59 -6.42
N PRO A 188 -2.48 20.08 -7.65
CA PRO A 188 -2.31 20.88 -8.88
C PRO A 188 -3.25 22.09 -9.00
N LYS A 189 -4.36 22.06 -8.25
CA LYS A 189 -5.34 23.16 -8.20
C LYS A 189 -5.20 24.02 -6.95
N GLY A 190 -4.18 23.76 -6.14
CA GLY A 190 -3.89 24.51 -4.92
C GLY A 190 -3.36 25.91 -5.24
N THR A 191 -3.66 26.86 -4.35
CA THR A 191 -3.21 28.26 -4.44
C THR A 191 -2.16 28.61 -3.40
N ILE A 192 -1.79 27.67 -2.53
CA ILE A 192 -0.81 27.86 -1.46
C ILE A 192 0.51 27.23 -1.91
N TRP A 193 1.57 28.01 -1.87
CA TRP A 193 2.94 27.60 -2.16
C TRP A 193 3.79 27.77 -0.91
N THR A 194 4.55 26.75 -0.57
CA THR A 194 5.54 26.81 0.53
C THR A 194 6.93 26.63 -0.03
N MET A 195 7.86 27.43 0.43
CA MET A 195 9.29 27.29 0.13
C MET A 195 10.04 27.21 1.45
N VAL A 196 10.83 26.13 1.60
CA VAL A 196 11.66 25.91 2.78
C VAL A 196 13.11 25.92 2.33
N ALA A 197 13.95 26.70 2.98
CA ALA A 197 15.38 26.75 2.74
C ALA A 197 16.14 26.40 4.02
N GLY A 198 17.19 25.58 3.89
CA GLY A 198 18.00 25.09 5.01
C GLY A 198 17.55 23.72 5.51
N GLY A 199 18.37 23.08 6.34
CA GLY A 199 18.11 21.76 6.90
C GLY A 199 17.11 21.84 8.05
N GLY A 200 15.87 22.05 7.73
CA GLY A 200 14.77 22.01 8.69
C GLY A 200 14.16 20.65 8.82
#